data_8d0c0fcf8542a73d20e9d15715665175
#
_entry.id   8d0c0fcf8542a73d20e9d15715665175
#
_cell.length_a   1.000
_cell.length_b   1.000
_cell.length_c   1.000
_cell.angle_alpha   90.00
_cell.angle_beta   90.00
_cell.angle_gamma   90.00
#
_symmetry.space_group_name_H-M   'P 1'
#
loop_
_entity.id
_entity.type
_entity.pdbx_description
1 polymer ?
#
loop_
_entity_poly.entity_id
_entity_poly.type
_entity_poly.pdbx_seq_one_letter_code
_entity_poly.pdbx_strand_id
1 'polypeptide(L)'
;HRVCLKAIFSALEACGDKEWIGDCKVWMYRGAWQEWDINEIEMAVPISPQELMKKRRAIFKHQSQKDRPLFPGADEREFWQRSEDRNRGTAQLYDRLGFAEYEAIEGFVEYKDV
;
A
#
# COMPACT_ATOMS: atom_id res chain seq x y z
N HIS A 1 -9.75 9.29 -2.29
CA HIS A 1 -8.28 9.13 -2.34
C HIS A 1 -7.61 10.30 -3.08
N ARG A 2 -8.12 10.72 -4.24
CA ARG A 2 -7.55 11.85 -5.00
C ARG A 2 -7.55 13.15 -4.21
N VAL A 3 -8.62 13.42 -3.46
CA VAL A 3 -8.73 14.63 -2.64
C VAL A 3 -7.68 14.62 -1.53
N CYS A 4 -7.52 13.49 -0.85
CA CYS A 4 -6.52 13.35 0.21
C CYS A 4 -5.11 13.49 -0.33
N LEU A 5 -4.80 12.87 -1.46
CA LEU A 5 -3.49 12.97 -2.11
C LEU A 5 -3.17 14.42 -2.49
N LYS A 6 -4.14 15.12 -3.07
CA LYS A 6 -4.00 16.53 -3.44
C LYS A 6 -3.73 17.41 -2.22
N ALA A 7 -4.44 17.16 -1.11
CA ALA A 7 -4.23 17.88 0.14
C ALA A 7 -2.83 17.65 0.71
N ILE A 8 -2.32 16.42 0.66
CA ILE A 8 -0.97 16.08 1.11
C ILE A 8 0.08 16.83 0.29
N PHE A 9 0.00 16.79 -1.02
CA PHE A 9 0.95 17.49 -1.89
C PHE A 9 0.89 19.02 -1.72
N SER A 10 -0.31 19.58 -1.56
CA SER A 10 -0.45 21.00 -1.27
C SER A 10 0.19 21.39 0.07
N ALA A 11 0.06 20.55 1.07
CA ALA A 11 0.69 20.77 2.37
C ALA A 11 2.21 20.69 2.29
N LEU A 12 2.75 19.75 1.54
CA LEU A 12 4.20 19.63 1.32
C LEU A 12 4.76 20.85 0.58
N GLU A 13 4.05 21.33 -0.43
CA GLU A 13 4.42 22.55 -1.14
C GLU A 13 4.43 23.77 -0.22
N ALA A 14 3.42 23.90 0.64
CA ALA A 14 3.35 24.96 1.63
C ALA A 14 4.49 24.92 2.66
N CYS A 15 5.10 23.76 2.87
CA CYS A 15 6.23 23.55 3.77
C CYS A 15 7.58 23.67 3.05
N GLY A 16 7.62 24.18 1.83
CA GLY A 16 8.84 24.24 1.01
C GLY A 16 9.99 25.04 1.61
N ASP A 17 9.70 25.92 2.59
CA ASP A 17 10.68 26.72 3.32
C ASP A 17 11.24 26.01 4.56
N LYS A 18 10.75 24.85 4.91
CA LYS A 18 11.17 24.11 6.10
C LYS A 18 12.47 23.34 5.85
N GLU A 19 13.34 23.32 6.85
CA GLU A 19 14.65 22.65 6.74
C GLU A 19 14.53 21.17 6.42
N TRP A 20 13.52 20.51 6.99
CA TRP A 20 13.32 19.06 6.85
C TRP A 20 12.73 18.64 5.49
N ILE A 21 12.21 19.59 4.70
CA ILE A 21 11.48 19.25 3.47
C ILE A 21 12.35 18.53 2.43
N GLY A 22 13.64 18.87 2.39
CA GLY A 22 14.59 18.21 1.48
C GLY A 22 14.85 16.75 1.82
N ASP A 23 14.67 16.38 3.07
CA ASP A 23 14.83 15.01 3.56
C ASP A 23 13.52 14.24 3.63
N CYS A 24 12.40 14.90 3.34
CA CYS A 24 11.08 14.28 3.39
C CYS A 24 10.86 13.44 2.15
N LYS A 25 10.58 12.14 2.36
CA LYS A 25 10.28 11.20 1.29
C LYS A 25 8.81 10.85 1.28
N VAL A 26 8.25 10.72 0.09
CA VAL A 26 6.86 10.29 -0.10
C VAL A 26 6.87 8.90 -0.71
N TRP A 27 6.36 7.93 0.02
CA TRP A 27 6.24 6.55 -0.41
C TRP A 27 4.79 6.24 -0.77
N MET A 28 4.57 5.71 -1.95
CA MET A 28 3.25 5.34 -2.44
C MET A 28 3.07 3.83 -2.42
N TYR A 29 1.87 3.40 -2.04
CA TYR A 29 1.48 1.99 -2.05
C TYR A 29 0.10 1.82 -2.71
N ARG A 30 -0.23 0.59 -3.08
CA ARG A 30 -1.43 0.33 -3.90
C ARG A 30 -2.69 0.02 -3.09
N GLY A 31 -2.58 -0.23 -1.80
CA GLY A 31 -3.74 -0.56 -0.95
C GLY A 31 -4.43 -1.85 -1.40
N ALA A 32 -5.68 -1.74 -1.83
CA ALA A 32 -6.48 -2.86 -2.32
C ALA A 32 -6.51 -2.94 -3.86
N TRP A 33 -5.78 -2.08 -4.54
CA TRP A 33 -5.69 -2.06 -6.00
C TRP A 33 -4.60 -3.02 -6.49
N GLN A 34 -4.51 -3.17 -7.81
CA GLN A 34 -3.48 -3.98 -8.43
C GLN A 34 -2.08 -3.52 -8.01
N GLU A 35 -1.20 -4.47 -7.69
CA GLU A 35 0.17 -4.17 -7.27
C GLU A 35 0.95 -3.43 -8.36
N TRP A 36 2.00 -2.70 -7.93
CA TRP A 36 3.02 -2.18 -8.82
C TRP A 36 3.65 -3.31 -9.62
N ASP A 37 4.14 -3.01 -10.82
CA ASP A 37 5.05 -3.91 -11.50
C ASP A 37 6.23 -4.22 -10.58
N ILE A 38 6.64 -5.48 -10.51
CA ILE A 38 7.73 -5.88 -9.63
C ILE A 38 9.03 -5.12 -9.91
N ASN A 39 9.22 -4.70 -11.17
CA ASN A 39 10.37 -3.89 -11.59
C ASN A 39 10.31 -2.45 -11.08
N GLU A 40 9.15 -1.96 -10.70
CA GLU A 40 8.94 -0.60 -10.21
C GLU A 40 9.09 -0.50 -8.69
N ILE A 41 8.92 -1.60 -7.97
CA ILE A 41 8.98 -1.60 -6.50
C ILE A 41 10.38 -1.24 -6.04
N GLU A 42 10.50 -0.15 -5.29
CA GLU A 42 11.77 0.36 -4.77
C GLU A 42 12.02 -0.05 -3.33
N MET A 43 10.96 -0.29 -2.57
CA MET A 43 11.04 -0.78 -1.20
C MET A 43 10.01 -1.88 -0.98
N ALA A 44 10.46 -3.04 -0.54
CA ALA A 44 9.63 -4.18 -0.23
C ALA A 44 9.69 -4.47 1.26
N VAL A 45 8.56 -4.38 1.95
CA VAL A 45 8.49 -4.57 3.40
C VAL A 45 7.80 -5.90 3.71
N PRO A 46 8.51 -6.87 4.29
CA PRO A 46 7.91 -8.13 4.70
C PRO A 46 6.90 -7.90 5.83
N ILE A 47 5.81 -8.64 5.78
CA ILE A 47 4.73 -8.59 6.78
C ILE A 47 4.59 -9.98 7.37
N SER A 48 4.76 -10.10 8.69
CA SER A 48 4.57 -11.36 9.40
C SER A 48 3.08 -11.73 9.47
N PRO A 49 2.74 -13.01 9.76
CA PRO A 49 1.34 -13.40 9.96
C PRO A 49 0.64 -12.58 11.06
N GLN A 50 1.33 -12.23 12.12
CA GLN A 50 0.79 -11.40 13.21
C GLN A 50 0.51 -9.97 12.76
N GLU A 51 1.41 -9.40 11.99
CA GLU A 51 1.24 -8.06 11.42
C GLU A 51 0.12 -8.02 10.40
N LEU A 52 -0.03 -9.06 9.59
CA LEU A 52 -1.12 -9.19 8.63
C LEU A 52 -2.47 -9.23 9.34
N MET A 53 -2.55 -9.93 10.46
CA MET A 53 -3.74 -9.97 11.31
C MET A 53 -4.06 -8.60 11.93
N LYS A 54 -3.04 -7.87 12.38
CA LYS A 54 -3.21 -6.49 12.87
C LYS A 54 -3.76 -5.57 11.78
N LYS A 55 -3.24 -5.69 10.57
CA LYS A 55 -3.72 -4.94 9.41
C LYS A 55 -5.19 -5.23 9.14
N ARG A 56 -5.60 -6.49 9.13
CA ARG A 56 -7.00 -6.90 8.97
C ARG A 56 -7.89 -6.28 10.03
N ARG A 57 -7.49 -6.37 11.29
CA ARG A 57 -8.25 -5.79 12.42
C ARG A 57 -8.36 -4.28 12.32
N ALA A 58 -7.32 -3.61 11.85
CA ALA A 58 -7.34 -2.17 11.62
C ALA A 58 -8.35 -1.79 10.54
N ILE A 59 -8.41 -2.55 9.46
CA ILE A 59 -9.39 -2.34 8.39
C ILE A 59 -10.82 -2.49 8.92
N PHE A 60 -11.07 -3.47 9.77
CA PHE A 60 -12.39 -3.69 10.37
C PHE A 60 -12.84 -2.55 11.30
N LYS A 61 -11.95 -1.69 11.75
CA LYS A 61 -12.33 -0.48 12.49
C LYS A 61 -13.07 0.54 11.62
N HIS A 62 -12.95 0.47 10.32
CA HIS A 62 -13.67 1.30 9.36
C HIS A 62 -15.07 0.73 9.11
N GLN A 63 -15.95 0.85 10.09
CA GLN A 63 -17.27 0.18 10.15
C GLN A 63 -18.16 0.46 8.95
N SER A 64 -18.11 1.67 8.39
CA SER A 64 -18.95 2.06 7.25
C SER A 64 -18.48 1.48 5.91
N GLN A 65 -17.26 0.98 5.84
CA GLN A 65 -16.61 0.57 4.60
C GLN A 65 -16.25 -0.92 4.55
N LYS A 66 -16.21 -1.58 5.68
CA LYS A 66 -15.61 -2.92 5.83
C LYS A 66 -16.28 -4.01 4.98
N ASP A 67 -17.59 -3.94 4.81
CA ASP A 67 -18.41 -5.00 4.18
C ASP A 67 -18.83 -4.67 2.75
N ARG A 68 -18.50 -3.49 2.24
CA ARG A 68 -18.96 -3.06 0.92
C ARG A 68 -17.93 -3.38 -0.15
N PRO A 69 -18.30 -4.08 -1.22
CA PRO A 69 -17.47 -4.15 -2.40
C PRO A 69 -17.38 -2.75 -3.00
N LEU A 70 -16.17 -2.17 -2.98
CA LEU A 70 -15.92 -0.82 -3.48
C LEU A 70 -15.42 -0.82 -4.93
N PHE A 71 -15.34 -2.01 -5.54
CA PHE A 71 -14.64 -2.18 -6.79
C PHE A 71 -15.63 -2.51 -7.91
N PRO A 72 -15.49 -1.86 -9.08
CA PRO A 72 -16.34 -2.18 -10.22
C PRO A 72 -16.03 -3.58 -10.77
N GLY A 73 -17.03 -4.17 -11.43
CA GLY A 73 -16.90 -5.46 -12.09
C GLY A 73 -17.32 -6.64 -11.22
N ALA A 74 -16.85 -7.84 -11.59
CA ALA A 74 -17.25 -9.10 -10.97
C ALA A 74 -16.50 -9.46 -9.69
N ASP A 75 -15.60 -8.60 -9.20
CA ASP A 75 -14.84 -8.86 -8.00
C ASP A 75 -15.67 -8.52 -6.75
N GLU A 76 -16.15 -9.57 -6.08
CA GLU A 76 -16.98 -9.47 -4.89
C GLU A 76 -16.16 -9.48 -3.59
N ARG A 77 -14.84 -9.53 -3.67
CA ARG A 77 -14.01 -9.54 -2.47
C ARG A 77 -14.16 -8.24 -1.69
N GLU A 78 -14.14 -8.34 -0.38
CA GLU A 78 -14.09 -7.18 0.51
C GLU A 78 -12.74 -6.48 0.42
N PHE A 79 -12.67 -5.25 0.87
CA PHE A 79 -11.45 -4.44 0.84
C PHE A 79 -10.27 -5.16 1.50
N TRP A 80 -10.48 -5.72 2.69
CA TRP A 80 -9.41 -6.41 3.42
C TRP A 80 -8.90 -7.64 2.68
N GLN A 81 -9.79 -8.39 2.02
CA GLN A 81 -9.43 -9.57 1.23
C GLN A 81 -8.55 -9.19 0.04
N ARG A 82 -8.94 -8.16 -0.69
CA ARG A 82 -8.16 -7.68 -1.82
C ARG A 82 -6.78 -7.21 -1.38
N SER A 83 -6.70 -6.48 -0.28
CA SER A 83 -5.44 -5.98 0.27
C SER A 83 -4.52 -7.11 0.70
N GLU A 84 -5.04 -8.12 1.41
CA GLU A 84 -4.27 -9.29 1.82
C GLU A 84 -3.81 -10.13 0.63
N ASP A 85 -4.72 -10.39 -0.31
CA ASP A 85 -4.40 -11.16 -1.52
C ASP A 85 -3.29 -10.50 -2.32
N ARG A 86 -3.31 -9.18 -2.41
CA ARG A 86 -2.24 -8.42 -3.05
C ARG A 86 -0.91 -8.61 -2.30
N ASN A 87 -0.90 -8.46 -0.99
CA ASN A 87 0.31 -8.64 -0.19
C ASN A 87 0.88 -10.06 -0.29
N ARG A 88 0.02 -11.08 -0.28
CA ARG A 88 0.43 -12.48 -0.45
C ARG A 88 0.95 -12.76 -1.85
N GLY A 89 0.28 -12.21 -2.85
CA GLY A 89 0.69 -12.33 -4.26
C GLY A 89 2.06 -11.71 -4.52
N THR A 90 2.33 -10.57 -3.92
CA THR A 90 3.64 -9.91 -4.00
C THR A 90 4.73 -10.77 -3.38
N ALA A 91 4.47 -11.37 -2.20
CA ALA A 91 5.41 -12.29 -1.56
C ALA A 91 5.70 -13.51 -2.44
N GLN A 92 4.68 -14.07 -3.08
CA GLN A 92 4.84 -15.21 -3.99
C GLN A 92 5.71 -14.87 -5.20
N LEU A 93 5.57 -13.65 -5.76
CA LEU A 93 6.43 -13.20 -6.86
C LEU A 93 7.90 -13.12 -6.45
N TYR A 94 8.19 -12.57 -5.28
CA TYR A 94 9.54 -12.50 -4.76
C TYR A 94 10.13 -13.90 -4.48
N ASP A 95 9.32 -14.80 -3.97
CA ASP A 95 9.74 -16.19 -3.76
C ASP A 95 10.15 -16.86 -5.09
N ARG A 96 9.35 -16.69 -6.14
CA ARG A 96 9.67 -17.22 -7.48
C ARG A 96 10.96 -16.65 -8.07
N LEU A 97 11.32 -15.42 -7.68
CA LEU A 97 12.57 -14.78 -8.12
C LEU A 97 13.78 -15.22 -7.30
N GLY A 98 13.61 -16.12 -6.34
CA GLY A 98 14.70 -16.66 -5.54
C GLY A 98 15.04 -15.85 -4.30
N PHE A 99 14.20 -14.89 -3.92
CA PHE A 99 14.33 -14.16 -2.67
C PHE A 99 13.75 -14.97 -1.51
N ALA A 100 13.92 -14.47 -0.29
CA ALA A 100 13.43 -15.18 0.89
C ALA A 100 11.91 -15.35 0.85
N GLU A 101 11.46 -16.49 1.39
CA GLU A 101 10.05 -16.83 1.50
C GLU A 101 9.39 -16.06 2.65
N TYR A 102 8.42 -15.21 2.32
CA TYR A 102 7.63 -14.43 3.28
C TYR A 102 6.15 -14.72 3.13
N GLU A 103 5.40 -14.51 4.21
CA GLU A 103 3.94 -14.64 4.21
C GLU A 103 3.28 -13.59 3.30
N ALA A 104 3.70 -12.35 3.45
CA ALA A 104 3.17 -11.23 2.70
C ALA A 104 4.23 -10.13 2.57
N ILE A 105 4.11 -9.28 1.55
CA ILE A 105 5.00 -8.15 1.31
C ILE A 105 4.18 -6.94 0.87
N GLU A 106 4.49 -5.78 1.43
CA GLU A 106 3.98 -4.50 0.96
C GLU A 106 5.03 -3.83 0.08
N GLY A 107 4.66 -3.50 -1.16
CA GLY A 107 5.54 -2.83 -2.11
C GLY A 107 5.31 -1.33 -2.14
N PHE A 108 6.39 -0.57 -2.17
CA PHE A 108 6.36 0.89 -2.21
C PHE A 108 7.16 1.44 -3.38
N VAL A 109 6.69 2.55 -3.92
CA VAL A 109 7.38 3.35 -4.93
C VAL A 109 7.54 4.75 -4.39
N GLU A 110 8.74 5.32 -4.50
CA GLU A 110 9.00 6.69 -4.07
C GLU A 110 8.50 7.69 -5.12
N TYR A 111 7.75 8.68 -4.67
CA TYR A 111 7.35 9.81 -5.50
C TYR A 111 8.48 10.85 -5.51
N LYS A 112 9.06 11.13 -6.67
CA LYS A 112 10.30 11.92 -6.81
C LYS A 112 10.10 13.35 -7.32
N ASP A 113 8.89 13.70 -7.71
CA ASP A 113 8.58 15.02 -8.28
C ASP A 113 8.01 16.01 -7.24
N VAL A 114 8.29 15.75 -5.99
CA VAL A 114 7.86 16.62 -4.88
C VAL A 114 8.79 17.82 -4.75
#